data_77143beb955d89e4d78b7e75013ca6cd
#
_entry.id   77143beb955d89e4d78b7e75013ca6cd
#
_cell.length_a   1.000
_cell.length_b   1.000
_cell.length_c   1.000
_cell.angle_alpha   90.00
_cell.angle_beta   90.00
_cell.angle_gamma   90.00
#
_symmetry.space_group_name_H-M   'P 1'
#
loop_
_entity.id
_entity.type
_entity.pdbx_description
1 polymer ?
#
loop_
_entity_poly.entity_id
_entity_poly.type
_entity_poly.pdbx_seq_one_letter_code
_entity_poly.pdbx_strand_id
1 'polypeptide(L)'
;MVFLLIIISISVLFIAFVVYINSFEYKYKNIISKIFVINMIKRTERLALFSSTYNLEQSFEIFNAVDGKSLDIPSLIKSNVIGNYGALSLNKERNHHFQLTNEGSIGCYLSHHNLWKQLSQLNDDNFLIFEDDTIFNKISLKEINYRLSKIPKDWDIFLLSNPNSCYSKDKINRKLFKVKRFFLLNAYIINKKAINKIFNTNTIFPINQQLDSYLSELATDYNLNIYVNSSNFRYYHQSNDFTTDIQETYKLNKELSFDRLKIK
;
A
#
# COMPACT_ATOMS: atom_id res chain seq x y z
N MET A 1 59.68 -7.85 -9.16
CA MET A 1 58.72 -7.44 -10.23
C MET A 1 57.34 -8.15 -10.10
N VAL A 2 57.28 -9.46 -10.03
CA VAL A 2 55.99 -10.20 -9.92
C VAL A 2 55.17 -9.82 -8.65
N PHE A 3 55.83 -9.70 -7.51
CA PHE A 3 55.15 -9.36 -6.24
C PHE A 3 54.52 -7.93 -6.28
N LEU A 4 55.15 -6.98 -6.93
CA LEU A 4 54.63 -5.62 -7.09
C LEU A 4 53.39 -5.60 -7.99
N LEU A 5 53.42 -6.42 -9.07
CA LEU A 5 52.24 -6.57 -9.98
C LEU A 5 51.03 -7.18 -9.28
N ILE A 6 51.25 -8.16 -8.38
CA ILE A 6 50.19 -8.78 -7.60
C ILE A 6 49.57 -7.74 -6.66
N ILE A 7 50.35 -6.93 -5.97
CA ILE A 7 49.84 -5.88 -5.07
C ILE A 7 49.02 -4.84 -5.85
N ILE A 8 49.51 -4.40 -7.00
CA ILE A 8 48.79 -3.45 -7.85
C ILE A 8 47.46 -4.05 -8.31
N SER A 9 47.43 -5.31 -8.75
CA SER A 9 46.18 -5.98 -9.17
C SER A 9 45.16 -6.10 -8.06
N ILE A 10 45.60 -6.46 -6.83
CA ILE A 10 44.68 -6.54 -5.67
C ILE A 10 44.13 -5.15 -5.31
N SER A 11 44.97 -4.10 -5.35
CA SER A 11 44.54 -2.74 -5.07
C SER A 11 43.53 -2.23 -6.11
N VAL A 12 43.71 -2.52 -7.39
CA VAL A 12 42.77 -2.16 -8.46
C VAL A 12 41.43 -2.87 -8.28
N LEU A 13 41.45 -4.18 -7.97
CA LEU A 13 40.23 -4.95 -7.69
C LEU A 13 39.48 -4.42 -6.46
N PHE A 14 40.22 -4.05 -5.41
CA PHE A 14 39.61 -3.47 -4.20
C PHE A 14 38.98 -2.11 -4.49
N ILE A 15 39.66 -1.23 -5.23
CA ILE A 15 39.10 0.08 -5.62
C ILE A 15 37.86 -0.12 -6.50
N ALA A 16 37.90 -1.03 -7.48
CA ALA A 16 36.75 -1.35 -8.32
C ALA A 16 35.57 -1.87 -7.49
N PHE A 17 35.84 -2.70 -6.50
CA PHE A 17 34.82 -3.22 -5.57
C PHE A 17 34.21 -2.10 -4.69
N VAL A 18 35.04 -1.20 -4.15
CA VAL A 18 34.56 -0.05 -3.36
C VAL A 18 33.73 0.90 -4.23
N VAL A 19 34.17 1.19 -5.46
CA VAL A 19 33.42 2.02 -6.41
C VAL A 19 32.08 1.34 -6.78
N TYR A 20 32.10 0.04 -7.00
CA TYR A 20 30.88 -0.73 -7.27
C TYR A 20 29.91 -0.67 -6.09
N ILE A 21 30.36 -0.90 -4.86
CA ILE A 21 29.51 -0.80 -3.65
C ILE A 21 28.96 0.60 -3.50
N ASN A 22 29.79 1.63 -3.59
CA ASN A 22 29.34 3.01 -3.49
C ASN A 22 28.35 3.40 -4.60
N SER A 23 28.58 2.95 -5.84
CA SER A 23 27.62 3.18 -6.94
C SER A 23 26.30 2.44 -6.72
N PHE A 24 26.33 1.24 -6.14
CA PHE A 24 25.15 0.48 -5.78
C PHE A 24 24.38 1.18 -4.64
N GLU A 25 25.08 1.66 -3.60
CA GLU A 25 24.45 2.40 -2.51
C GLU A 25 23.87 3.74 -2.99
N TYR A 26 24.59 4.48 -3.83
CA TYR A 26 24.10 5.73 -4.40
C TYR A 26 22.88 5.53 -5.29
N LYS A 27 22.88 4.48 -6.12
CA LYS A 27 21.77 4.20 -7.06
C LYS A 27 20.43 3.90 -6.36
N TYR A 28 20.48 3.34 -5.14
CA TYR A 28 19.27 2.95 -4.39
C TYR A 28 19.03 3.83 -3.16
N LYS A 29 19.89 4.83 -2.95
CA LYS A 29 19.74 5.77 -1.85
C LYS A 29 18.55 6.70 -2.14
N ASN A 30 17.60 6.71 -1.22
CA ASN A 30 16.49 7.68 -1.17
C ASN A 30 15.44 7.60 -2.30
N ILE A 31 15.10 6.42 -2.82
CA ILE A 31 13.90 6.29 -3.67
C ILE A 31 12.65 6.58 -2.84
N ILE A 32 12.59 6.09 -1.59
CA ILE A 32 11.52 6.41 -0.64
C ILE A 32 11.84 7.73 0.04
N SER A 33 11.03 8.75 -0.23
CA SER A 33 11.23 10.08 0.34
C SER A 33 10.75 10.15 1.79
N LYS A 34 9.54 9.63 2.06
CA LYS A 34 8.92 9.64 3.39
C LYS A 34 8.15 8.36 3.64
N ILE A 35 8.01 8.03 4.93
CA ILE A 35 7.28 6.86 5.42
C ILE A 35 6.17 7.33 6.34
N PHE A 36 4.96 6.82 6.14
CA PHE A 36 3.80 7.15 6.96
C PHE A 36 3.17 5.89 7.53
N VAL A 37 2.64 6.01 8.74
CA VAL A 37 1.70 5.04 9.33
C VAL A 37 0.36 5.72 9.56
N ILE A 38 -0.69 5.13 9.02
CA ILE A 38 -2.07 5.55 9.27
C ILE A 38 -2.53 4.88 10.56
N ASN A 39 -2.79 5.69 11.60
CA ASN A 39 -3.20 5.19 12.92
C ASN A 39 -4.30 6.09 13.50
N MET A 40 -5.32 5.48 14.11
CA MET A 40 -6.29 6.23 14.91
C MET A 40 -5.69 6.60 16.26
N ILE A 41 -5.83 7.86 16.69
CA ILE A 41 -5.29 8.38 17.97
C ILE A 41 -5.66 7.49 19.16
N LYS A 42 -6.86 6.92 19.16
CA LYS A 42 -7.35 6.05 20.24
C LYS A 42 -6.77 4.63 20.23
N ARG A 43 -6.07 4.24 19.16
CA ARG A 43 -5.47 2.89 18.97
C ARG A 43 -3.99 2.88 19.32
N THR A 44 -3.66 3.31 20.53
CA THR A 44 -2.28 3.39 21.00
C THR A 44 -1.60 2.02 21.07
N GLU A 45 -2.34 0.97 21.39
CA GLU A 45 -1.86 -0.41 21.43
C GLU A 45 -1.42 -0.92 20.05
N ARG A 46 -2.14 -0.56 18.98
CA ARG A 46 -1.79 -0.93 17.61
C ARG A 46 -0.51 -0.19 17.16
N LEU A 47 -0.43 1.11 17.44
CA LEU A 47 0.77 1.89 17.16
C LEU A 47 1.98 1.37 17.95
N ALA A 48 1.80 0.93 19.19
CA ALA A 48 2.87 0.35 20.00
C ALA A 48 3.38 -0.97 19.38
N LEU A 49 2.48 -1.85 18.92
CA LEU A 49 2.86 -3.09 18.24
C LEU A 49 3.56 -2.80 16.91
N PHE A 50 3.00 -1.90 16.08
CA PHE A 50 3.65 -1.45 14.84
C PHE A 50 5.08 -0.96 15.13
N SER A 51 5.24 -0.05 16.08
CA SER A 51 6.55 0.52 16.44
C SER A 51 7.53 -0.52 16.95
N SER A 52 7.07 -1.52 17.71
CA SER A 52 7.92 -2.58 18.27
C SER A 52 8.47 -3.55 17.19
N THR A 53 7.75 -3.69 16.09
CA THR A 53 8.15 -4.55 14.97
C THR A 53 8.81 -3.78 13.84
N TYR A 54 8.67 -2.44 13.81
CA TYR A 54 9.23 -1.58 12.77
C TYR A 54 10.76 -1.65 12.77
N ASN A 55 11.35 -1.98 11.64
CA ASN A 55 12.78 -2.24 11.52
C ASN A 55 13.47 -1.58 10.30
N LEU A 56 12.81 -0.59 9.70
CA LEU A 56 13.42 0.17 8.61
C LEU A 56 14.34 1.25 9.18
N GLU A 57 15.39 1.57 8.44
CA GLU A 57 16.45 2.52 8.86
C GLU A 57 16.02 4.00 8.80
N GLN A 58 14.85 4.29 8.23
CA GLN A 58 14.26 5.63 8.15
C GLN A 58 13.07 5.72 9.11
N SER A 59 12.93 6.83 9.81
CA SER A 59 11.78 7.10 10.69
C SER A 59 10.48 7.23 9.90
N PHE A 60 9.36 6.95 10.54
CA PHE A 60 8.02 7.16 9.99
C PHE A 60 7.33 8.37 10.65
N GLU A 61 6.39 8.96 9.92
CA GLU A 61 5.47 9.98 10.40
C GLU A 61 4.10 9.33 10.66
N ILE A 62 3.43 9.73 11.76
CA ILE A 62 2.09 9.25 12.09
C ILE A 62 1.07 10.14 11.39
N PHE A 63 0.20 9.54 10.58
CA PHE A 63 -0.97 10.20 10.02
C PHE A 63 -2.22 9.80 10.82
N ASN A 64 -2.91 10.80 11.37
CA ASN A 64 -4.11 10.55 12.16
C ASN A 64 -5.27 10.09 11.27
N ALA A 65 -5.67 8.84 11.45
CA ALA A 65 -6.76 8.23 10.70
C ALA A 65 -8.11 8.83 11.08
N VAL A 66 -9.02 8.82 10.12
CA VAL A 66 -10.43 9.18 10.34
C VAL A 66 -11.12 8.07 11.12
N ASP A 67 -11.69 8.40 12.28
CA ASP A 67 -12.53 7.47 13.02
C ASP A 67 -13.90 7.34 12.34
N GLY A 68 -14.14 6.22 11.68
CA GLY A 68 -15.40 5.96 11.00
C GLY A 68 -16.62 6.10 11.90
N LYS A 69 -16.50 5.70 13.18
CA LYS A 69 -17.60 5.79 14.16
C LYS A 69 -17.97 7.23 14.55
N SER A 70 -17.10 8.19 14.30
CA SER A 70 -17.38 9.62 14.54
C SER A 70 -18.01 10.34 13.34
N LEU A 71 -18.21 9.65 12.22
CA LEU A 71 -18.75 10.25 11.00
C LEU A 71 -20.26 10.37 11.05
N ASP A 72 -20.78 11.50 10.61
CA ASP A 72 -22.20 11.69 10.32
C ASP A 72 -22.54 11.09 8.94
N ILE A 73 -22.79 9.78 8.92
CA ILE A 73 -23.08 9.03 7.71
C ILE A 73 -24.29 9.60 6.94
N PRO A 74 -25.43 9.97 7.58
CA PRO A 74 -26.53 10.63 6.88
C PRO A 74 -26.12 11.90 6.13
N SER A 75 -25.32 12.77 6.75
CA SER A 75 -24.80 13.98 6.09
C SER A 75 -23.88 13.67 4.93
N LEU A 76 -23.02 12.65 5.05
CA LEU A 76 -22.13 12.22 3.97
C LEU A 76 -22.90 11.66 2.77
N ILE A 77 -23.99 10.96 3.01
CA ILE A 77 -24.90 10.49 1.94
C ILE A 77 -25.60 11.69 1.29
N LYS A 78 -26.17 12.61 2.09
CA LYS A 78 -26.86 13.78 1.60
C LYS A 78 -25.96 14.68 0.75
N SER A 79 -24.70 14.83 1.11
CA SER A 79 -23.68 15.60 0.36
C SER A 79 -23.04 14.83 -0.79
N ASN A 80 -23.49 13.63 -1.08
CA ASN A 80 -22.95 12.74 -2.12
C ASN A 80 -21.45 12.42 -1.95
N VAL A 81 -20.95 12.42 -0.72
CA VAL A 81 -19.62 11.86 -0.39
C VAL A 81 -19.69 10.35 -0.38
N ILE A 82 -20.80 9.78 0.14
CA ILE A 82 -21.13 8.35 0.01
C ILE A 82 -22.22 8.23 -1.04
N GLY A 83 -21.95 7.40 -2.06
CA GLY A 83 -22.90 7.16 -3.14
C GLY A 83 -24.03 6.20 -2.75
N ASN A 84 -25.07 6.14 -3.56
CA ASN A 84 -26.24 5.29 -3.30
C ASN A 84 -25.88 3.84 -3.09
N TYR A 85 -24.97 3.29 -3.91
CA TYR A 85 -24.54 1.90 -3.78
C TYR A 85 -23.76 1.66 -2.47
N GLY A 86 -22.89 2.58 -2.12
CA GLY A 86 -22.15 2.56 -0.85
C GLY A 86 -23.11 2.59 0.36
N ALA A 87 -24.08 3.51 0.33
CA ALA A 87 -25.10 3.64 1.38
C ALA A 87 -25.95 2.37 1.53
N LEU A 88 -26.33 1.75 0.41
CA LEU A 88 -27.11 0.51 0.41
C LEU A 88 -26.36 -0.70 0.95
N SER A 89 -25.03 -0.70 0.90
CA SER A 89 -24.19 -1.81 1.39
C SER A 89 -23.82 -1.68 2.87
N LEU A 90 -23.87 -0.48 3.44
CA LEU A 90 -23.57 -0.27 4.87
C LEU A 90 -24.52 -1.04 5.79
N ASN A 91 -23.97 -1.66 6.83
CA ASN A 91 -24.71 -2.42 7.84
C ASN A 91 -25.49 -3.61 7.29
N LYS A 92 -25.12 -4.11 6.12
CA LYS A 92 -25.68 -5.32 5.53
C LYS A 92 -24.66 -6.45 5.54
N GLU A 93 -25.16 -7.69 5.42
CA GLU A 93 -24.30 -8.85 5.23
C GLU A 93 -23.42 -8.66 3.99
N ARG A 94 -22.11 -8.83 4.17
CA ARG A 94 -21.14 -8.71 3.08
C ARG A 94 -21.20 -9.95 2.17
N ASN A 95 -21.57 -9.74 0.93
CA ASN A 95 -21.59 -10.78 -0.09
C ASN A 95 -20.46 -10.69 -1.11
N HIS A 96 -19.81 -9.52 -1.20
CA HIS A 96 -18.74 -9.26 -2.15
C HIS A 96 -17.59 -8.47 -1.49
N HIS A 97 -16.36 -8.72 -1.90
CA HIS A 97 -15.18 -8.05 -1.35
C HIS A 97 -15.19 -6.53 -1.49
N PHE A 98 -15.80 -6.00 -2.54
CA PHE A 98 -15.84 -4.58 -2.82
C PHE A 98 -16.86 -3.79 -1.96
N GLN A 99 -17.81 -4.47 -1.32
CA GLN A 99 -18.86 -3.80 -0.54
C GLN A 99 -18.29 -3.12 0.69
N LEU A 100 -18.79 -1.92 0.96
CA LEU A 100 -18.61 -1.27 2.26
C LEU A 100 -19.35 -2.09 3.31
N THR A 101 -18.73 -2.28 4.47
CA THR A 101 -19.32 -3.09 5.55
C THR A 101 -19.93 -2.24 6.65
N ASN A 102 -19.21 -1.21 7.05
CA ASN A 102 -19.58 -0.33 8.16
C ASN A 102 -18.88 1.04 8.01
N GLU A 103 -19.07 1.91 8.99
CA GLU A 103 -18.47 3.23 9.06
C GLU A 103 -16.93 3.19 9.07
N GLY A 104 -16.34 2.11 9.60
CA GLY A 104 -14.88 1.90 9.59
C GLY A 104 -14.33 1.81 8.17
N SER A 105 -15.09 1.20 7.23
CA SER A 105 -14.72 1.16 5.81
C SER A 105 -14.65 2.55 5.19
N ILE A 106 -15.57 3.46 5.57
CA ILE A 106 -15.58 4.86 5.14
C ILE A 106 -14.40 5.60 5.78
N GLY A 107 -14.16 5.39 7.08
CA GLY A 107 -13.03 5.97 7.80
C GLY A 107 -11.68 5.59 7.17
N CYS A 108 -11.48 4.32 6.82
CA CYS A 108 -10.30 3.84 6.11
C CYS A 108 -10.15 4.54 4.75
N TYR A 109 -11.20 4.58 3.93
CA TYR A 109 -11.19 5.25 2.64
C TYR A 109 -10.79 6.72 2.76
N LEU A 110 -11.43 7.46 3.66
CA LEU A 110 -11.16 8.87 3.90
C LEU A 110 -9.76 9.11 4.48
N SER A 111 -9.23 8.20 5.29
CA SER A 111 -7.87 8.30 5.84
C SER A 111 -6.83 8.28 4.73
N HIS A 112 -6.89 7.31 3.82
CA HIS A 112 -5.98 7.24 2.69
C HIS A 112 -6.15 8.43 1.73
N HIS A 113 -7.40 8.79 1.42
CA HIS A 113 -7.69 9.98 0.59
C HIS A 113 -7.07 11.25 1.17
N ASN A 114 -7.27 11.50 2.46
CA ASN A 114 -6.76 12.71 3.13
C ASN A 114 -5.23 12.71 3.21
N LEU A 115 -4.61 11.55 3.45
CA LEU A 115 -3.17 11.40 3.37
C LEU A 115 -2.68 11.72 1.94
N TRP A 116 -3.24 11.13 0.91
CA TRP A 116 -2.85 11.42 -0.48
C TRP A 116 -3.02 12.90 -0.83
N LYS A 117 -4.08 13.55 -0.36
CA LYS A 117 -4.28 15.00 -0.53
C LYS A 117 -3.14 15.79 0.11
N GLN A 118 -2.70 15.43 1.32
CA GLN A 118 -1.53 16.04 1.96
C GLN A 118 -0.25 15.77 1.16
N LEU A 119 -0.01 14.53 0.74
CA LEU A 119 1.18 14.12 0.00
C LEU A 119 1.28 14.81 -1.36
N SER A 120 0.16 15.08 -2.02
CA SER A 120 0.14 15.79 -3.31
C SER A 120 0.72 17.21 -3.22
N GLN A 121 0.72 17.83 -2.05
CA GLN A 121 1.26 19.15 -1.80
C GLN A 121 2.75 19.18 -1.45
N LEU A 122 3.35 18.01 -1.13
CA LEU A 122 4.76 17.91 -0.81
C LEU A 122 5.62 17.98 -2.08
N ASN A 123 6.89 18.33 -1.94
CA ASN A 123 7.87 18.28 -3.03
C ASN A 123 8.51 16.89 -3.23
N ASP A 124 8.13 15.95 -2.37
CA ASP A 124 8.60 14.57 -2.39
C ASP A 124 7.89 13.75 -3.47
N ASP A 125 8.55 12.67 -3.95
CA ASP A 125 8.05 11.89 -5.09
C ASP A 125 7.46 10.53 -4.72
N ASN A 126 8.04 9.85 -3.73
CA ASN A 126 7.66 8.46 -3.43
C ASN A 126 7.42 8.27 -1.94
N PHE A 127 6.26 7.76 -1.60
CA PHE A 127 5.78 7.62 -0.24
C PHE A 127 5.52 6.15 0.08
N LEU A 128 6.09 5.68 1.19
CA LEU A 128 5.81 4.37 1.75
C LEU A 128 4.74 4.54 2.84
N ILE A 129 3.63 3.83 2.69
CA ILE A 129 2.46 3.97 3.56
C ILE A 129 2.14 2.62 4.18
N PHE A 130 1.91 2.62 5.48
CA PHE A 130 1.48 1.47 6.27
C PHE A 130 0.18 1.77 7.00
N GLU A 131 -0.65 0.74 7.21
CA GLU A 131 -1.67 0.73 8.25
C GLU A 131 -1.06 0.20 9.56
N ASP A 132 -1.61 0.61 10.69
CA ASP A 132 -1.09 0.34 12.03
C ASP A 132 -1.18 -1.13 12.48
N ASP A 133 -1.82 -1.98 11.67
CA ASP A 133 -1.88 -3.42 11.87
C ASP A 133 -0.83 -4.20 11.06
N THR A 134 0.09 -3.50 10.41
CA THR A 134 1.20 -4.11 9.70
C THR A 134 2.27 -4.59 10.66
N ILE A 135 2.64 -5.86 10.57
CA ILE A 135 3.75 -6.48 11.31
C ILE A 135 4.93 -6.68 10.37
N PHE A 136 6.11 -6.32 10.84
CA PHE A 136 7.35 -6.43 10.07
C PHE A 136 8.10 -7.70 10.41
N ASN A 137 8.50 -8.43 9.37
CA ASN A 137 9.63 -9.33 9.43
C ASN A 137 10.89 -8.58 9.00
N LYS A 138 12.07 -9.19 9.16
CA LYS A 138 13.35 -8.52 8.81
C LYS A 138 13.39 -8.14 7.32
N ILE A 139 13.28 -6.85 7.05
CA ILE A 139 13.52 -6.25 5.73
C ILE A 139 14.23 -4.90 5.92
N SER A 140 15.11 -4.54 5.00
CA SER A 140 15.77 -3.23 4.98
C SER A 140 15.15 -2.31 3.93
N LEU A 141 15.28 -1.02 4.13
CA LEU A 141 14.90 -0.02 3.13
C LEU A 141 15.69 -0.22 1.82
N LYS A 142 16.93 -0.67 1.92
CA LYS A 142 17.79 -1.03 0.78
C LYS A 142 17.16 -2.13 -0.07
N GLU A 143 16.59 -3.18 0.54
CA GLU A 143 15.91 -4.25 -0.17
C GLU A 143 14.62 -3.76 -0.85
N ILE A 144 13.86 -2.89 -0.20
CA ILE A 144 12.67 -2.26 -0.80
C ILE A 144 13.07 -1.45 -2.03
N ASN A 145 14.07 -0.58 -1.90
CA ASN A 145 14.58 0.25 -2.99
C ASN A 145 15.12 -0.59 -4.14
N TYR A 146 15.83 -1.68 -3.84
CA TYR A 146 16.30 -2.63 -4.86
C TYR A 146 15.12 -3.22 -5.63
N ARG A 147 14.05 -3.62 -4.97
CA ARG A 147 12.84 -4.16 -5.64
C ARG A 147 12.15 -3.12 -6.50
N LEU A 148 11.99 -1.89 -6.00
CA LEU A 148 11.46 -0.78 -6.76
C LEU A 148 12.26 -0.51 -8.03
N SER A 149 13.58 -0.61 -7.99
CA SER A 149 14.42 -0.42 -9.17
C SER A 149 14.23 -1.47 -10.26
N LYS A 150 13.57 -2.59 -9.96
CA LYS A 150 13.33 -3.72 -10.88
C LYS A 150 11.93 -3.74 -11.49
N ILE A 151 11.05 -2.86 -11.04
CA ILE A 151 9.71 -2.72 -11.65
C ILE A 151 9.77 -1.79 -12.88
N PRO A 152 8.80 -1.88 -13.80
CA PRO A 152 8.71 -0.97 -14.94
C PRO A 152 8.66 0.49 -14.50
N LYS A 153 9.24 1.40 -15.28
CA LYS A 153 9.35 2.83 -14.93
C LYS A 153 8.00 3.56 -14.85
N ASP A 154 6.97 3.00 -15.43
CA ASP A 154 5.60 3.53 -15.46
C ASP A 154 4.76 3.11 -14.24
N TRP A 155 5.39 2.55 -13.20
CA TRP A 155 4.70 2.15 -12.00
C TRP A 155 4.02 3.33 -11.28
N ASP A 156 2.86 3.07 -10.75
CA ASP A 156 2.05 4.00 -9.95
C ASP A 156 2.02 3.59 -8.48
N ILE A 157 1.72 2.31 -8.21
CA ILE A 157 1.67 1.73 -6.86
C ILE A 157 2.47 0.42 -6.84
N PHE A 158 3.24 0.22 -5.78
CA PHE A 158 3.91 -1.05 -5.50
C PHE A 158 3.41 -1.61 -4.17
N LEU A 159 2.63 -2.69 -4.25
CA LEU A 159 2.09 -3.37 -3.07
C LEU A 159 3.20 -4.15 -2.37
N LEU A 160 3.34 -3.95 -1.06
CA LEU A 160 4.23 -4.71 -0.19
C LEU A 160 3.49 -5.84 0.54
N SER A 161 2.16 -5.81 0.53
CA SER A 161 1.28 -6.82 1.10
C SER A 161 1.43 -8.20 0.45
N ASN A 162 0.76 -9.18 1.02
CA ASN A 162 0.81 -10.57 0.53
C ASN A 162 0.31 -10.67 -0.92
N PRO A 163 1.11 -11.20 -1.87
CA PRO A 163 0.70 -11.37 -3.27
C PRO A 163 -0.49 -12.32 -3.46
N ASN A 164 -0.86 -13.11 -2.45
CA ASN A 164 -2.06 -13.95 -2.48
C ASN A 164 -3.35 -13.11 -2.35
N SER A 165 -3.26 -11.89 -1.83
CA SER A 165 -4.37 -10.94 -1.88
C SER A 165 -4.63 -10.37 -3.28
N CYS A 166 -3.75 -10.64 -4.26
CA CYS A 166 -3.90 -10.23 -5.66
C CYS A 166 -4.50 -11.38 -6.48
N TYR A 167 -5.81 -11.38 -6.62
CA TYR A 167 -6.55 -12.47 -7.28
C TYR A 167 -6.66 -12.32 -8.81
N SER A 168 -6.35 -11.15 -9.38
CA SER A 168 -6.21 -10.97 -10.83
C SER A 168 -4.92 -10.19 -11.12
N LYS A 169 -3.96 -10.84 -11.76
CA LYS A 169 -2.63 -10.29 -12.06
C LYS A 169 -1.99 -10.95 -13.25
N ASP A 170 -1.25 -10.15 -14.02
CA ASP A 170 -0.44 -10.61 -15.16
C ASP A 170 1.01 -10.79 -14.72
N LYS A 171 1.61 -11.91 -15.11
CA LYS A 171 3.02 -12.19 -14.82
C LYS A 171 3.93 -11.36 -15.73
N ILE A 172 4.78 -10.52 -15.14
CA ILE A 172 5.81 -9.77 -15.85
C ILE A 172 7.11 -10.60 -15.92
N ASN A 173 7.50 -11.20 -14.80
CA ASN A 173 8.65 -12.10 -14.73
C ASN A 173 8.47 -13.10 -13.56
N ARG A 174 9.52 -13.87 -13.24
CA ARG A 174 9.46 -14.91 -12.19
C ARG A 174 8.99 -14.40 -10.82
N LYS A 175 9.25 -13.12 -10.50
CA LYS A 175 8.99 -12.55 -9.17
C LYS A 175 8.02 -11.37 -9.19
N LEU A 176 7.72 -10.77 -10.34
CA LEU A 176 6.95 -9.55 -10.46
C LEU A 176 5.66 -9.78 -11.24
N PHE A 177 4.56 -9.23 -10.72
CA PHE A 177 3.24 -9.26 -11.33
C PHE A 177 2.68 -7.85 -11.45
N LYS A 178 1.99 -7.56 -12.57
CA LYS A 178 1.11 -6.41 -12.71
C LYS A 178 -0.26 -6.80 -12.19
N VAL A 179 -0.77 -6.03 -11.23
CA VAL A 179 -2.01 -6.33 -10.51
C VAL A 179 -3.18 -5.64 -11.19
N LYS A 180 -4.27 -6.35 -11.38
CA LYS A 180 -5.55 -5.82 -11.87
C LYS A 180 -6.57 -5.74 -10.75
N ARG A 181 -6.62 -6.77 -9.88
CA ARG A 181 -7.57 -6.83 -8.76
C ARG A 181 -6.89 -7.38 -7.53
N PHE A 182 -7.11 -6.73 -6.41
CA PHE A 182 -6.55 -7.10 -5.12
C PHE A 182 -7.46 -6.68 -3.97
N PHE A 183 -7.18 -7.17 -2.80
CA PHE A 183 -7.66 -6.71 -1.51
C PHE A 183 -6.47 -6.61 -0.53
N LEU A 184 -6.62 -5.84 0.54
CA LEU A 184 -5.56 -5.46 1.50
C LEU A 184 -4.60 -4.39 0.95
N LEU A 185 -4.70 -3.21 1.53
CA LEU A 185 -3.84 -2.07 1.24
C LEU A 185 -2.97 -1.67 2.45
N ASN A 186 -2.71 -2.60 3.35
CA ASN A 186 -2.03 -2.35 4.62
C ASN A 186 -0.57 -1.91 4.51
N ALA A 187 0.09 -2.18 3.37
CA ALA A 187 1.47 -1.76 3.11
C ALA A 187 1.71 -1.54 1.61
N TYR A 188 2.05 -0.32 1.21
CA TYR A 188 2.28 0.00 -0.20
C TYR A 188 3.16 1.24 -0.39
N ILE A 189 3.75 1.34 -1.56
CA ILE A 189 4.46 2.53 -2.02
C ILE A 189 3.65 3.16 -3.14
N ILE A 190 3.44 4.46 -3.06
CA ILE A 190 2.77 5.27 -4.08
C ILE A 190 3.65 6.43 -4.49
N ASN A 191 3.73 6.72 -5.79
CA ASN A 191 4.42 7.92 -6.24
C ASN A 191 3.44 9.10 -6.39
N LYS A 192 3.97 10.32 -6.32
CA LYS A 192 3.18 11.56 -6.44
C LYS A 192 2.40 11.62 -7.75
N LYS A 193 2.98 11.12 -8.84
CA LYS A 193 2.32 11.05 -10.14
C LYS A 193 1.06 10.18 -10.09
N ALA A 194 1.12 9.05 -9.38
CA ALA A 194 -0.05 8.19 -9.17
C ALA A 194 -1.16 8.90 -8.37
N ILE A 195 -0.80 9.63 -7.31
CA ILE A 195 -1.76 10.42 -6.53
C ILE A 195 -2.48 11.42 -7.43
N ASN A 196 -1.74 12.17 -8.24
CA ASN A 196 -2.32 13.13 -9.18
C ASN A 196 -3.20 12.41 -10.23
N LYS A 197 -2.77 11.24 -10.71
CA LYS A 197 -3.54 10.43 -11.65
C LYS A 197 -4.87 9.98 -11.04
N ILE A 198 -4.86 9.51 -9.78
CA ILE A 198 -6.08 9.13 -9.05
C ILE A 198 -7.03 10.31 -8.91
N PHE A 199 -6.55 11.48 -8.49
CA PHE A 199 -7.39 12.67 -8.33
C PHE A 199 -7.95 13.18 -9.67
N ASN A 200 -7.20 13.10 -10.75
CA ASN A 200 -7.62 13.54 -12.08
C ASN A 200 -8.70 12.63 -12.72
N THR A 201 -8.96 11.44 -12.17
CA THR A 201 -10.08 10.60 -12.65
C THR A 201 -11.44 11.20 -12.30
N ASN A 202 -11.51 12.06 -11.29
CA ASN A 202 -12.76 12.59 -10.71
C ASN A 202 -13.75 11.50 -10.26
N THR A 203 -13.27 10.28 -9.99
CA THR A 203 -14.08 9.11 -9.59
C THR A 203 -13.87 8.70 -8.14
N ILE A 204 -12.99 9.39 -7.40
CA ILE A 204 -12.70 9.07 -6.01
C ILE A 204 -13.92 9.29 -5.10
N PHE A 205 -14.82 10.17 -5.51
CA PHE A 205 -16.15 10.37 -4.93
C PHE A 205 -17.22 10.24 -6.01
N PRO A 206 -18.42 9.77 -5.66
CA PRO A 206 -18.85 9.29 -4.34
C PRO A 206 -18.28 7.92 -3.98
N ILE A 207 -18.09 7.66 -2.69
CA ILE A 207 -17.62 6.37 -2.16
C ILE A 207 -18.72 5.31 -2.33
N ASN A 208 -18.48 4.34 -3.19
CA ASN A 208 -19.42 3.24 -3.46
C ASN A 208 -18.84 1.87 -3.11
N GLN A 209 -17.56 1.79 -2.74
CA GLN A 209 -16.85 0.54 -2.54
C GLN A 209 -15.64 0.73 -1.65
N GLN A 210 -15.04 -0.35 -1.18
CA GLN A 210 -13.80 -0.31 -0.44
C GLN A 210 -12.65 0.25 -1.29
N LEU A 211 -11.65 0.83 -0.65
CA LEU A 211 -10.56 1.55 -1.32
C LEU A 211 -9.72 0.65 -2.23
N ASP A 212 -9.39 -0.56 -1.78
CA ASP A 212 -8.65 -1.56 -2.56
C ASP A 212 -9.40 -1.95 -3.84
N SER A 213 -10.72 -2.06 -3.74
CA SER A 213 -11.59 -2.32 -4.89
C SER A 213 -11.68 -1.12 -5.84
N TYR A 214 -11.70 0.09 -5.31
CA TYR A 214 -11.62 1.32 -6.11
C TYR A 214 -10.30 1.39 -6.88
N LEU A 215 -9.16 1.15 -6.23
CA LEU A 215 -7.87 1.10 -6.89
C LEU A 215 -7.79 -0.02 -7.94
N SER A 216 -8.43 -1.15 -7.69
CA SER A 216 -8.55 -2.25 -8.66
C SER A 216 -9.34 -1.84 -9.91
N GLU A 217 -10.38 -1.02 -9.74
CA GLU A 217 -11.10 -0.42 -10.87
C GLU A 217 -10.20 0.53 -11.67
N LEU A 218 -9.45 1.40 -10.98
CA LEU A 218 -8.51 2.28 -11.65
C LEU A 218 -7.40 1.52 -12.38
N ALA A 219 -6.98 0.35 -11.87
CA ALA A 219 -5.98 -0.48 -12.55
C ALA A 219 -6.51 -1.10 -13.83
N THR A 220 -7.82 -1.40 -13.91
CA THR A 220 -8.46 -1.97 -15.10
C THR A 220 -8.90 -0.91 -16.10
N ASP A 221 -9.55 0.14 -15.62
CA ASP A 221 -10.30 1.07 -16.47
C ASP A 221 -9.55 2.38 -16.74
N TYR A 222 -8.59 2.75 -15.88
CA TYR A 222 -7.87 4.03 -15.95
C TYR A 222 -6.34 3.88 -16.04
N ASN A 223 -5.85 2.67 -16.34
CA ASN A 223 -4.42 2.36 -16.50
C ASN A 223 -3.57 2.75 -15.29
N LEU A 224 -4.08 2.61 -14.06
CA LEU A 224 -3.25 2.72 -12.87
C LEU A 224 -2.33 1.50 -12.78
N ASN A 225 -1.03 1.70 -12.87
CA ASN A 225 -0.05 0.62 -12.94
C ASN A 225 0.35 0.16 -11.54
N ILE A 226 -0.29 -0.91 -11.07
CA ILE A 226 -0.06 -1.51 -9.75
C ILE A 226 0.79 -2.77 -9.91
N TYR A 227 1.83 -2.90 -9.09
CA TYR A 227 2.72 -4.05 -9.11
C TYR A 227 2.85 -4.71 -7.74
N VAL A 228 3.14 -6.00 -7.72
CA VAL A 228 3.43 -6.78 -6.51
C VAL A 228 4.57 -7.75 -6.77
N ASN A 229 5.42 -7.97 -5.77
CA ASN A 229 6.47 -8.99 -5.82
C ASN A 229 6.02 -10.26 -5.10
N SER A 230 6.20 -11.42 -5.71
CA SER A 230 5.78 -12.72 -5.17
C SER A 230 6.41 -13.10 -3.83
N SER A 231 7.49 -12.46 -3.43
CA SER A 231 8.19 -12.72 -2.17
C SER A 231 7.82 -11.76 -1.04
N ASN A 232 6.90 -10.81 -1.25
CA ASN A 232 6.54 -9.81 -0.23
C ASN A 232 5.93 -10.43 1.04
N PHE A 233 5.19 -11.53 0.92
CA PHE A 233 4.59 -12.23 2.07
C PHE A 233 5.58 -12.61 3.17
N ARG A 234 6.88 -12.64 2.87
CA ARG A 234 7.94 -12.97 3.83
C ARG A 234 8.27 -11.83 4.78
N TYR A 235 7.85 -10.61 4.47
CA TYR A 235 8.34 -9.40 5.14
C TYR A 235 7.25 -8.62 5.88
N TYR A 236 5.99 -8.76 5.42
CA TYR A 236 4.86 -8.04 6.00
C TYR A 236 3.66 -8.96 6.11
N HIS A 237 2.96 -8.89 7.22
CA HIS A 237 1.65 -9.51 7.37
C HIS A 237 0.75 -8.59 8.20
N GLN A 238 -0.55 -8.78 8.10
CA GLN A 238 -1.51 -8.10 8.92
C GLN A 238 -1.61 -8.81 10.27
N SER A 239 -1.60 -8.07 11.38
CA SER A 239 -1.82 -8.64 12.70
C SER A 239 -3.27 -9.12 12.84
N ASN A 240 -3.43 -10.28 13.44
CA ASN A 240 -4.73 -10.81 13.85
C ASN A 240 -4.99 -10.61 15.36
N ASP A 241 -4.08 -9.93 16.06
CA ASP A 241 -4.13 -9.79 17.52
C ASP A 241 -5.15 -8.76 17.99
N PHE A 242 -5.64 -7.91 17.09
CA PHE A 242 -6.62 -6.88 17.41
C PHE A 242 -7.91 -7.06 16.63
N THR A 243 -9.01 -6.62 17.25
CA THR A 243 -10.29 -6.48 16.55
C THR A 243 -10.15 -5.45 15.44
N THR A 244 -10.62 -5.79 14.25
CA THR A 244 -10.66 -4.88 13.13
C THR A 244 -11.84 -3.92 13.25
N ASP A 245 -11.62 -2.64 12.91
CA ASP A 245 -12.70 -1.64 12.87
C ASP A 245 -13.48 -1.69 11.54
N ILE A 246 -12.97 -2.43 10.55
CA ILE A 246 -13.56 -2.54 9.21
C ILE A 246 -14.34 -3.84 9.04
N GLN A 247 -13.83 -4.92 9.65
CA GLN A 247 -14.43 -6.24 9.55
C GLN A 247 -14.95 -6.62 10.93
N GLU A 248 -16.24 -6.51 11.17
CA GLU A 248 -16.84 -7.31 12.23
C GLU A 248 -16.58 -8.77 11.90
N THR A 249 -16.29 -9.57 12.91
CA THR A 249 -15.99 -11.00 12.83
C THR A 249 -17.17 -11.73 12.16
N TYR A 250 -17.29 -11.58 10.85
CA TYR A 250 -18.14 -12.48 10.08
C TYR A 250 -17.49 -13.86 10.17
N LYS A 251 -18.23 -14.81 10.70
CA LYS A 251 -17.94 -16.22 10.52
C LYS A 251 -17.77 -16.43 9.01
N LEU A 252 -16.54 -16.48 8.56
CA LEU A 252 -16.14 -16.72 7.17
C LEU A 252 -16.53 -18.15 6.74
N ASN A 253 -17.82 -18.41 6.60
CA ASN A 253 -18.34 -19.68 6.11
C ASN A 253 -18.88 -19.57 4.67
N LYS A 254 -18.68 -18.41 4.01
CA LYS A 254 -19.01 -18.24 2.59
C LYS A 254 -17.84 -17.67 1.84
N GLU A 255 -17.43 -18.29 0.74
CA GLU A 255 -16.55 -17.67 -0.25
C GLU A 255 -17.23 -16.41 -0.80
N LEU A 256 -16.59 -15.26 -0.56
CA LEU A 256 -17.07 -13.99 -1.10
C LEU A 256 -16.85 -13.95 -2.61
N SER A 257 -17.87 -13.61 -3.37
CA SER A 257 -17.75 -13.43 -4.80
C SER A 257 -16.90 -12.22 -5.16
N PHE A 258 -16.04 -12.37 -6.17
CA PHE A 258 -15.25 -11.31 -6.78
C PHE A 258 -15.92 -10.68 -8.01
N ASP A 259 -17.04 -11.23 -8.46
CA ASP A 259 -17.69 -10.80 -9.71
C ASP A 259 -18.57 -9.57 -9.49
N ARG A 260 -18.19 -8.45 -10.09
CA ARG A 260 -19.00 -7.23 -10.21
C ARG A 260 -20.13 -7.36 -11.26
N LEU A 261 -19.98 -8.29 -12.20
CA LEU A 261 -20.74 -8.31 -13.45
C LEU A 261 -22.18 -8.88 -13.35
N LYS A 262 -22.66 -9.21 -12.15
CA LYS A 262 -24.01 -9.78 -11.97
C LYS A 262 -24.99 -8.88 -11.23
N ILE A 263 -24.68 -7.59 -11.06
CA ILE A 263 -25.65 -6.64 -10.50
C ILE A 263 -26.18 -5.78 -11.65
N LYS A 264 -27.23 -6.30 -12.31
CA LYS A 264 -28.16 -5.51 -13.12
C LYS A 264 -29.23 -4.94 -12.22
#